data_3fe19a3c7bbdc5f2292b5744457a2511
#
_entry.id   3fe19a3c7bbdc5f2292b5744457a2511
#
_cell.length_a   1.000
_cell.length_b   1.000
_cell.length_c   1.000
_cell.angle_alpha   90.00
_cell.angle_beta   90.00
_cell.angle_gamma   90.00
#
_symmetry.space_group_name_H-M   'P 1'
#
loop_
_entity.id
_entity.type
_entity.pdbx_description
1 polymer ?
#
loop_
_entity_poly.entity_id
_entity_poly.type
_entity_poly.pdbx_seq_one_letter_code
_entity_poly.pdbx_strand_id
1 'polypeptide(L)'
;AALGYTEVPCAIVEVSKTQEKALNIALNKISGEWNQELLADLIQDLQDSDFDVGFTGFEPPEIEQLFSKVHDKKVKEDDFNVEAELKKPTVAQTGDVWLLGKHRVICGDSILPETYNILMDGRKANLILTDPPYNVDVEETAGKIKNDNMADEDFYKFLFAAFVNMEQNMEDDASIYVFHADTEGLNFRKAFADAGFKLSGCCIWKKNALVLGRSPYQWQHEPCLFGWKKGGKHQWYSDRKQTTIWEYDRPKASKDHPTMKPIALMAY
;
A
#
# COMPACT_ATOMS: atom_id res chain seq x y z
N ALA A 1 -28.75 39.75 -4.16
CA ALA A 1 -29.41 40.65 -3.22
C ALA A 1 -28.42 41.30 -2.25
N ALA A 2 -27.40 40.60 -1.76
CA ALA A 2 -26.42 41.18 -0.81
C ALA A 2 -25.54 42.31 -1.39
N LEU A 3 -25.39 42.37 -2.71
CA LEU A 3 -24.58 43.40 -3.40
C LEU A 3 -25.41 44.55 -3.99
N GLY A 4 -26.74 44.61 -3.72
CA GLY A 4 -27.61 45.69 -4.14
C GLY A 4 -28.03 45.71 -5.62
N TYR A 5 -27.66 44.69 -6.40
CA TYR A 5 -28.10 44.55 -7.78
C TYR A 5 -29.57 44.10 -7.85
N THR A 6 -30.37 44.76 -8.67
CA THR A 6 -31.75 44.39 -8.96
C THR A 6 -31.90 43.49 -10.17
N GLU A 7 -30.91 43.48 -11.06
CA GLU A 7 -30.85 42.67 -12.26
C GLU A 7 -29.41 42.16 -12.47
N VAL A 8 -29.28 40.94 -12.97
CA VAL A 8 -28.00 40.35 -13.37
C VAL A 8 -28.14 39.74 -14.76
N PRO A 9 -27.14 39.87 -15.65
CA PRO A 9 -27.15 39.17 -16.92
C PRO A 9 -27.03 37.66 -16.69
N CYS A 10 -27.94 36.87 -17.29
CA CYS A 10 -27.96 35.41 -17.19
C CYS A 10 -27.88 34.79 -18.57
N ALA A 11 -27.09 33.75 -18.72
CA ALA A 11 -27.15 32.84 -19.87
C ALA A 11 -27.84 31.53 -19.43
N ILE A 12 -28.90 31.17 -20.13
CA ILE A 12 -29.61 29.91 -19.89
C ILE A 12 -28.98 28.85 -20.81
N VAL A 13 -28.54 27.77 -20.24
CA VAL A 13 -27.95 26.64 -20.96
C VAL A 13 -28.74 25.37 -20.64
N GLU A 14 -28.95 24.52 -21.65
CA GLU A 14 -29.53 23.18 -21.49
C GLU A 14 -28.41 22.16 -21.47
N VAL A 15 -28.14 21.59 -20.30
CA VAL A 15 -27.06 20.64 -20.08
C VAL A 15 -27.55 19.46 -19.21
N SER A 16 -26.93 18.30 -19.35
CA SER A 16 -27.16 17.18 -18.44
C SER A 16 -26.64 17.51 -17.05
N LYS A 17 -27.09 16.75 -16.03
CA LYS A 17 -26.60 16.93 -14.65
C LYS A 17 -25.09 16.76 -14.51
N THR A 18 -24.49 15.86 -15.29
CA THR A 18 -23.05 15.65 -15.34
C THR A 18 -22.32 16.86 -15.94
N GLN A 19 -22.85 17.40 -17.05
CA GLN A 19 -22.33 18.63 -17.67
C GLN A 19 -22.52 19.85 -16.77
N GLU A 20 -23.62 19.94 -16.02
CA GLU A 20 -23.86 20.99 -15.04
C GLU A 20 -22.80 20.99 -13.92
N LYS A 21 -22.49 19.80 -13.36
CA LYS A 21 -21.41 19.64 -12.39
C LYS A 21 -20.06 20.11 -12.95
N ALA A 22 -19.69 19.66 -14.15
CA ALA A 22 -18.44 20.05 -14.79
C ALA A 22 -18.37 21.57 -15.07
N LEU A 23 -19.45 22.17 -15.54
CA LEU A 23 -19.55 23.59 -15.81
C LEU A 23 -19.44 24.42 -14.51
N ASN A 24 -20.08 23.99 -13.44
CA ASN A 24 -19.95 24.63 -12.13
C ASN A 24 -18.49 24.61 -11.63
N ILE A 25 -17.79 23.50 -11.78
CA ILE A 25 -16.38 23.41 -11.42
C ILE A 25 -15.56 24.37 -12.28
N ALA A 26 -15.73 24.34 -13.61
CA ALA A 26 -14.98 25.19 -14.53
C ALA A 26 -15.16 26.69 -14.26
N LEU A 27 -16.39 27.13 -14.04
CA LEU A 27 -16.70 28.55 -13.77
C LEU A 27 -16.16 29.05 -12.42
N ASN A 28 -16.10 28.18 -11.43
CA ASN A 28 -15.59 28.53 -10.09
C ASN A 28 -14.07 28.36 -9.96
N LYS A 29 -13.40 27.66 -10.89
CA LYS A 29 -11.94 27.49 -10.84
C LYS A 29 -11.19 28.83 -10.86
N ILE A 30 -11.72 29.86 -11.52
CA ILE A 30 -11.04 31.14 -11.76
C ILE A 30 -11.07 32.04 -10.53
N SER A 31 -12.08 31.93 -9.65
CA SER A 31 -12.32 32.96 -8.60
C SER A 31 -12.83 32.42 -7.26
N GLY A 32 -12.92 31.13 -7.05
CA GLY A 32 -13.47 30.52 -5.84
C GLY A 32 -12.43 29.90 -4.92
N GLU A 33 -12.68 29.94 -3.60
CA GLU A 33 -12.02 29.05 -2.65
C GLU A 33 -12.76 27.71 -2.62
N TRP A 34 -12.03 26.61 -2.76
CA TRP A 34 -12.61 25.27 -2.80
C TRP A 34 -12.52 24.58 -1.44
N ASN A 35 -13.62 23.99 -1.03
CA ASN A 35 -13.54 22.89 -0.10
C ASN A 35 -12.96 21.68 -0.86
N GLN A 36 -11.73 21.30 -0.53
CA GLN A 36 -10.98 20.29 -1.28
C GLN A 36 -11.63 18.92 -1.23
N GLU A 37 -12.27 18.53 -0.10
CA GLU A 37 -12.97 17.25 0.02
C GLU A 37 -14.18 17.20 -0.93
N LEU A 38 -15.04 18.24 -0.93
CA LEU A 38 -16.19 18.30 -1.83
C LEU A 38 -15.79 18.40 -3.30
N LEU A 39 -14.69 19.05 -3.61
CA LEU A 39 -14.18 19.13 -4.98
C LEU A 39 -13.67 17.75 -5.45
N ALA A 40 -12.95 17.03 -4.59
CA ALA A 40 -12.48 15.68 -4.90
C ALA A 40 -13.65 14.73 -5.15
N ASP A 41 -14.69 14.76 -4.31
CA ASP A 41 -15.90 13.96 -4.48
C ASP A 41 -16.60 14.28 -5.82
N LEU A 42 -16.70 15.57 -6.18
CA LEU A 42 -17.30 15.97 -7.45
C LEU A 42 -16.49 15.53 -8.68
N ILE A 43 -15.17 15.61 -8.60
CA ILE A 43 -14.27 15.15 -9.67
C ILE A 43 -14.34 13.63 -9.78
N GLN A 44 -14.39 12.90 -8.66
CA GLN A 44 -14.58 11.45 -8.66
C GLN A 44 -15.91 11.05 -9.29
N ASP A 45 -17.01 11.69 -8.93
CA ASP A 45 -18.33 11.46 -9.54
C ASP A 45 -18.32 11.66 -11.06
N LEU A 46 -17.56 12.65 -11.57
CA LEU A 46 -17.39 12.87 -13.02
C LEU A 46 -16.60 11.75 -13.67
N GLN A 47 -15.51 11.28 -13.04
CA GLN A 47 -14.70 10.15 -13.53
C GLN A 47 -15.51 8.85 -13.56
N ASP A 48 -16.29 8.58 -12.52
CA ASP A 48 -17.15 7.38 -12.42
C ASP A 48 -18.29 7.40 -13.46
N SER A 49 -18.67 8.60 -13.94
CA SER A 49 -19.64 8.80 -15.01
C SER A 49 -19.04 8.74 -16.40
N ASP A 50 -17.78 8.31 -16.54
CA ASP A 50 -17.01 8.28 -17.80
C ASP A 50 -16.98 9.67 -18.52
N PHE A 51 -17.04 10.75 -17.75
CA PHE A 51 -16.99 12.12 -18.26
C PHE A 51 -15.54 12.62 -18.29
N ASP A 52 -15.17 13.25 -19.39
CA ASP A 52 -13.84 13.85 -19.52
C ASP A 52 -13.67 15.03 -18.56
N VAL A 53 -12.96 14.81 -17.46
CA VAL A 53 -12.69 15.82 -16.44
C VAL A 53 -11.85 16.99 -16.92
N GLY A 54 -11.21 16.90 -18.08
CA GLY A 54 -10.51 18.03 -18.72
C GLY A 54 -11.45 19.23 -18.97
N PHE A 55 -12.75 19.00 -19.18
CA PHE A 55 -13.74 20.07 -19.30
C PHE A 55 -13.97 20.87 -18.00
N THR A 56 -13.51 20.40 -16.87
CA THR A 56 -13.54 21.17 -15.61
C THR A 56 -12.46 22.26 -15.55
N GLY A 57 -11.53 22.24 -16.50
CA GLY A 57 -10.37 23.11 -16.56
C GLY A 57 -9.24 22.70 -15.59
N PHE A 58 -9.41 21.64 -14.80
CA PHE A 58 -8.32 21.10 -13.97
C PHE A 58 -7.41 20.23 -14.81
N GLU A 59 -6.12 20.50 -14.73
CA GLU A 59 -5.10 19.69 -15.38
C GLU A 59 -4.85 18.41 -14.57
N PRO A 60 -4.46 17.28 -15.22
CA PRO A 60 -4.20 16.03 -14.52
C PRO A 60 -3.30 16.14 -13.28
N PRO A 61 -2.21 16.93 -13.25
CA PRO A 61 -1.39 17.12 -12.05
C PRO A 61 -2.13 17.83 -10.89
N GLU A 62 -3.07 18.76 -11.22
CA GLU A 62 -3.86 19.46 -10.21
C GLU A 62 -4.88 18.52 -9.55
N ILE A 63 -5.48 17.63 -10.35
CA ILE A 63 -6.41 16.60 -9.88
C ILE A 63 -5.67 15.61 -8.98
N GLU A 64 -4.49 15.16 -9.41
CA GLU A 64 -3.65 14.27 -8.61
C GLU A 64 -3.24 14.90 -7.27
N GLN A 65 -2.85 16.18 -7.29
CA GLN A 65 -2.52 16.91 -6.06
C GLN A 65 -3.74 17.09 -5.14
N LEU A 66 -4.94 17.29 -5.72
CA LEU A 66 -6.18 17.38 -4.97
C LEU A 66 -6.50 16.06 -4.28
N PHE A 67 -6.47 14.95 -5.02
CA PHE A 67 -6.72 13.63 -4.46
C PHE A 67 -5.67 13.24 -3.43
N SER A 68 -4.40 13.51 -3.67
CA SER A 68 -3.32 13.30 -2.69
C SER A 68 -3.61 14.05 -1.38
N LYS A 69 -3.99 15.33 -1.43
CA LYS A 69 -4.30 16.13 -0.25
C LYS A 69 -5.54 15.67 0.51
N VAL A 70 -6.53 15.15 -0.20
CA VAL A 70 -7.81 14.69 0.40
C VAL A 70 -7.66 13.27 0.94
N HIS A 71 -6.92 12.39 0.23
CA HIS A 71 -6.65 11.03 0.65
C HIS A 71 -5.50 10.93 1.66
N ASP A 72 -4.67 11.97 1.79
CA ASP A 72 -3.84 12.20 2.97
C ASP A 72 -4.72 12.52 4.21
N LYS A 73 -5.84 11.84 4.35
CA LYS A 73 -6.40 11.64 5.69
C LYS A 73 -5.24 11.08 6.47
N LYS A 74 -4.66 11.94 7.32
CA LYS A 74 -3.64 11.58 8.29
C LYS A 74 -4.12 10.30 8.94
N VAL A 75 -3.66 9.17 8.40
CA VAL A 75 -3.76 7.90 9.11
C VAL A 75 -3.02 8.21 10.39
N LYS A 76 -3.77 8.43 11.46
CA LYS A 76 -3.16 8.72 12.76
C LYS A 76 -2.38 7.47 13.11
N GLU A 77 -1.07 7.65 13.32
CA GLU A 77 -0.31 6.66 14.05
C GLU A 77 -1.09 6.42 15.34
N ASP A 78 -1.36 5.17 15.68
CA ASP A 78 -1.98 4.85 16.94
C ASP A 78 -1.03 5.22 18.08
N ASP A 79 -1.58 5.39 19.29
CA ASP A 79 -0.83 5.65 20.51
C ASP A 79 -0.52 4.35 21.28
N PHE A 80 -0.56 3.19 20.57
CA PHE A 80 -0.31 1.88 21.15
C PHE A 80 1.13 1.77 21.65
N ASN A 81 1.29 1.50 22.93
CA ASN A 81 2.60 1.38 23.57
C ASN A 81 3.11 -0.07 23.48
N VAL A 82 3.83 -0.36 22.39
CA VAL A 82 4.43 -1.68 22.14
C VAL A 82 5.37 -2.10 23.25
N GLU A 83 6.20 -1.18 23.82
CA GLU A 83 7.13 -1.49 24.93
C GLU A 83 6.41 -2.02 26.17
N ALA A 84 5.28 -1.41 26.49
CA ALA A 84 4.49 -1.85 27.64
C ALA A 84 3.87 -3.22 27.40
N GLU A 85 3.45 -3.50 26.16
CA GLU A 85 2.85 -4.78 25.78
C GLU A 85 3.88 -5.91 25.70
N LEU A 86 5.08 -5.65 25.16
CA LEU A 86 6.17 -6.65 25.10
C LEU A 86 6.68 -7.09 26.49
N LYS A 87 6.45 -6.29 27.52
CA LYS A 87 6.78 -6.66 28.92
C LYS A 87 5.75 -7.62 29.53
N LYS A 88 4.59 -7.76 28.94
CA LYS A 88 3.56 -8.69 29.39
C LYS A 88 3.92 -10.13 28.98
N PRO A 89 3.50 -11.14 29.74
CA PRO A 89 3.66 -12.53 29.32
C PRO A 89 3.03 -12.77 27.95
N THR A 90 3.73 -13.47 27.07
CA THR A 90 3.20 -13.87 25.77
C THR A 90 2.01 -14.81 25.96
N VAL A 91 0.86 -14.45 25.41
CA VAL A 91 -0.37 -15.24 25.50
C VAL A 91 -0.53 -16.13 24.26
N ALA A 92 -0.08 -15.62 23.10
CA ALA A 92 -0.21 -16.34 21.82
C ALA A 92 0.75 -17.52 21.73
N GLN A 93 0.24 -18.67 21.22
CA GLN A 93 1.01 -19.87 20.94
C GLN A 93 0.98 -20.19 19.46
N THR A 94 1.96 -20.95 18.98
CA THR A 94 1.96 -21.42 17.59
C THR A 94 0.71 -22.26 17.30
N GLY A 95 -0.02 -21.90 16.25
CA GLY A 95 -1.30 -22.49 15.88
C GLY A 95 -2.53 -21.71 16.33
N ASP A 96 -2.38 -20.75 17.24
CA ASP A 96 -3.50 -19.94 17.70
C ASP A 96 -4.05 -19.05 16.57
N VAL A 97 -5.38 -19.05 16.46
CA VAL A 97 -6.13 -18.17 15.55
C VAL A 97 -6.92 -17.16 16.35
N TRP A 98 -6.67 -15.89 16.10
CA TRP A 98 -7.34 -14.77 16.74
C TRP A 98 -8.36 -14.15 15.77
N LEU A 99 -9.56 -13.89 16.23
CA LEU A 99 -10.60 -13.20 15.47
C LEU A 99 -10.70 -11.74 15.93
N LEU A 100 -10.43 -10.81 15.03
CA LEU A 100 -10.48 -9.37 15.25
C LEU A 100 -11.63 -8.79 14.40
N GLY A 101 -12.85 -8.90 14.92
CA GLY A 101 -14.05 -8.62 14.13
C GLY A 101 -14.17 -9.60 12.96
N LYS A 102 -14.09 -9.10 11.73
CA LYS A 102 -14.10 -9.93 10.51
C LYS A 102 -12.71 -10.44 10.08
N HIS A 103 -11.66 -9.98 10.72
CA HIS A 103 -10.28 -10.32 10.39
C HIS A 103 -9.80 -11.53 11.18
N ARG A 104 -8.91 -12.31 10.57
CA ARG A 104 -8.28 -13.48 11.19
C ARG A 104 -6.77 -13.27 11.24
N VAL A 105 -6.17 -13.60 12.36
CA VAL A 105 -4.71 -13.59 12.54
C VAL A 105 -4.29 -14.94 13.07
N ILE A 106 -3.23 -15.51 12.51
CA ILE A 106 -2.66 -16.78 12.97
C ILE A 106 -1.20 -16.59 13.39
N CYS A 107 -0.83 -17.20 14.51
CA CYS A 107 0.57 -17.39 14.88
C CYS A 107 1.04 -18.72 14.26
N GLY A 108 1.70 -18.67 13.09
CA GLY A 108 2.07 -19.87 12.34
C GLY A 108 3.30 -19.68 11.48
N ASP A 109 3.81 -20.81 10.94
CA ASP A 109 4.94 -20.79 10.04
C ASP A 109 4.45 -20.68 8.58
N SER A 110 4.96 -19.69 7.85
CA SER A 110 4.55 -19.40 6.47
C SER A 110 5.04 -20.42 5.44
N ILE A 111 5.98 -21.30 5.80
CA ILE A 111 6.40 -22.39 4.92
C ILE A 111 5.48 -23.61 5.00
N LEU A 112 4.57 -23.66 5.97
CA LEU A 112 3.67 -24.79 6.19
C LEU A 112 2.32 -24.55 5.51
N PRO A 113 1.87 -25.41 4.57
CA PRO A 113 0.55 -25.30 3.93
C PRO A 113 -0.61 -25.29 4.92
N GLU A 114 -0.48 -26.01 6.03
CA GLU A 114 -1.51 -26.10 7.08
C GLU A 114 -1.81 -24.74 7.70
N THR A 115 -0.81 -23.88 7.84
CA THR A 115 -0.99 -22.50 8.34
C THR A 115 -1.97 -21.73 7.45
N TYR A 116 -1.82 -21.85 6.14
CA TYR A 116 -2.72 -21.17 5.18
C TYR A 116 -4.10 -21.81 5.17
N ASN A 117 -4.20 -23.14 5.22
CA ASN A 117 -5.50 -23.82 5.29
C ASN A 117 -6.33 -23.34 6.49
N ILE A 118 -5.70 -23.17 7.64
CA ILE A 118 -6.33 -22.69 8.86
C ILE A 118 -6.70 -21.21 8.73
N LEU A 119 -5.75 -20.37 8.27
CA LEU A 119 -5.95 -18.92 8.15
C LEU A 119 -7.05 -18.59 7.15
N MET A 120 -6.99 -19.20 5.97
CA MET A 120 -7.86 -18.84 4.85
C MET A 120 -9.25 -19.45 4.96
N ASP A 121 -9.42 -20.56 5.66
CA ASP A 121 -10.72 -21.18 5.93
C ASP A 121 -11.56 -21.38 4.64
N GLY A 122 -10.92 -21.97 3.62
CA GLY A 122 -11.51 -22.24 2.31
C GLY A 122 -11.64 -21.01 1.38
N ARG A 123 -11.19 -19.83 1.81
CA ARG A 123 -11.17 -18.62 0.99
C ARG A 123 -9.81 -18.44 0.31
N LYS A 124 -9.76 -17.54 -0.67
CA LYS A 124 -8.52 -17.10 -1.33
C LYS A 124 -8.31 -15.61 -1.16
N ALA A 125 -7.05 -15.18 -1.20
CA ALA A 125 -6.68 -13.79 -1.08
C ALA A 125 -6.83 -13.07 -2.43
N ASN A 126 -7.45 -11.89 -2.42
CA ASN A 126 -7.52 -10.99 -3.59
C ASN A 126 -6.27 -10.11 -3.70
N LEU A 127 -5.54 -9.97 -2.60
CA LEU A 127 -4.28 -9.24 -2.50
C LEU A 127 -3.38 -9.93 -1.47
N ILE A 128 -2.11 -10.05 -1.79
CA ILE A 128 -1.07 -10.42 -0.82
C ILE A 128 -0.12 -9.23 -0.66
N LEU A 129 0.09 -8.81 0.57
CA LEU A 129 1.10 -7.84 0.97
C LEU A 129 1.93 -8.48 2.07
N THR A 130 3.23 -8.66 1.82
CA THR A 130 4.09 -9.41 2.74
C THR A 130 5.45 -8.75 2.94
N ASP A 131 5.97 -8.91 4.15
CA ASP A 131 7.26 -8.40 4.61
C ASP A 131 8.02 -9.55 5.30
N PRO A 132 8.60 -10.50 4.52
CA PRO A 132 9.31 -11.63 5.10
C PRO A 132 10.67 -11.20 5.67
N PRO A 133 11.35 -12.03 6.48
CA PRO A 133 12.72 -11.79 6.88
C PRO A 133 13.63 -11.50 5.69
N TYR A 134 14.58 -10.56 5.85
CA TYR A 134 15.43 -10.09 4.74
C TYR A 134 16.80 -10.78 4.65
N ASN A 135 17.13 -11.65 5.60
CA ASN A 135 18.43 -12.34 5.72
C ASN A 135 19.62 -11.36 5.86
N VAL A 136 19.45 -10.31 6.63
CA VAL A 136 20.45 -9.25 6.82
C VAL A 136 21.03 -9.22 8.24
N ASP A 137 20.72 -10.26 9.05
CA ASP A 137 21.19 -10.48 10.44
C ASP A 137 20.97 -9.24 11.33
N VAL A 138 19.76 -8.70 11.27
CA VAL A 138 19.40 -7.56 12.11
C VAL A 138 19.33 -8.01 13.57
N GLU A 139 20.21 -7.47 14.39
CA GLU A 139 20.18 -7.63 15.85
C GLU A 139 19.65 -6.35 16.49
N GLU A 140 18.51 -6.45 17.14
CA GLU A 140 17.81 -5.33 17.73
C GLU A 140 17.59 -5.52 19.24
N THR A 141 17.20 -4.45 19.93
CA THR A 141 16.86 -4.47 21.37
C THR A 141 15.75 -5.46 21.70
N ALA A 142 14.87 -5.76 20.74
CA ALA A 142 13.79 -6.74 20.86
C ALA A 142 14.23 -8.20 20.59
N GLY A 143 15.49 -8.44 20.18
CA GLY A 143 16.03 -9.76 19.86
C GLY A 143 16.32 -9.94 18.39
N LYS A 144 16.71 -11.18 18.01
CA LYS A 144 16.99 -11.56 16.61
C LYS A 144 15.70 -11.92 15.89
N ILE A 145 15.57 -11.44 14.65
CA ILE A 145 14.50 -11.86 13.76
C ILE A 145 14.74 -13.33 13.37
N LYS A 146 13.69 -14.16 13.51
CA LYS A 146 13.76 -15.57 13.10
C LYS A 146 13.99 -15.66 11.58
N ASN A 147 14.89 -16.54 11.13
CA ASN A 147 15.23 -16.75 9.74
C ASN A 147 15.90 -15.55 9.01
N ASP A 148 16.54 -14.65 9.76
CA ASP A 148 17.21 -13.45 9.21
C ASP A 148 18.73 -13.62 9.08
N ASN A 149 19.26 -14.83 9.35
CA ASN A 149 20.67 -15.19 9.19
C ASN A 149 20.78 -16.66 8.73
N MET A 150 20.44 -16.89 7.47
CA MET A 150 20.46 -18.22 6.85
C MET A 150 21.54 -18.27 5.77
N ALA A 151 22.04 -19.49 5.49
CA ALA A 151 22.84 -19.72 4.28
C ALA A 151 21.98 -19.39 3.04
N ASP A 152 22.60 -18.88 1.99
CA ASP A 152 21.96 -18.38 0.77
C ASP A 152 20.96 -19.40 0.16
N GLU A 153 21.38 -20.66 0.04
CA GLU A 153 20.53 -21.72 -0.49
C GLU A 153 19.33 -22.05 0.40
N ASP A 154 19.50 -22.01 1.72
CA ASP A 154 18.43 -22.28 2.67
C ASP A 154 17.44 -21.12 2.75
N PHE A 155 17.93 -19.89 2.63
CA PHE A 155 17.09 -18.70 2.52
C PHE A 155 16.24 -18.72 1.24
N TYR A 156 16.83 -19.08 0.11
CA TYR A 156 16.06 -19.29 -1.11
C TYR A 156 14.96 -20.36 -0.93
N LYS A 157 15.26 -21.52 -0.33
CA LYS A 157 14.27 -22.58 -0.07
C LYS A 157 13.14 -22.10 0.84
N PHE A 158 13.47 -21.30 1.88
CA PHE A 158 12.50 -20.69 2.78
C PHE A 158 11.55 -19.77 2.01
N LEU A 159 12.08 -18.83 1.23
CA LEU A 159 11.28 -17.91 0.42
C LEU A 159 10.41 -18.67 -0.60
N PHE A 160 11.00 -19.65 -1.30
CA PHE A 160 10.30 -20.44 -2.30
C PHE A 160 9.10 -21.18 -1.70
N ALA A 161 9.28 -21.85 -0.55
CA ALA A 161 8.20 -22.58 0.12
C ALA A 161 7.06 -21.63 0.57
N ALA A 162 7.41 -20.48 1.15
CA ALA A 162 6.42 -19.48 1.54
C ALA A 162 5.65 -18.92 0.33
N PHE A 163 6.36 -18.61 -0.75
CA PHE A 163 5.75 -18.05 -1.96
C PHE A 163 4.87 -19.06 -2.71
N VAL A 164 5.23 -20.33 -2.73
CA VAL A 164 4.36 -21.40 -3.26
C VAL A 164 3.05 -21.46 -2.47
N ASN A 165 3.12 -21.43 -1.14
CA ASN A 165 1.91 -21.40 -0.33
C ASN A 165 1.05 -20.15 -0.59
N MET A 166 1.66 -18.98 -0.77
CA MET A 166 0.96 -17.74 -1.12
C MET A 166 0.29 -17.88 -2.49
N GLU A 167 0.99 -18.41 -3.49
CA GLU A 167 0.45 -18.60 -4.83
C GLU A 167 -0.79 -19.51 -4.82
N GLN A 168 -0.74 -20.61 -4.08
CA GLN A 168 -1.86 -21.56 -3.96
C GLN A 168 -3.08 -20.97 -3.26
N ASN A 169 -2.90 -19.98 -2.38
CA ASN A 169 -3.93 -19.40 -1.54
C ASN A 169 -4.43 -18.03 -2.00
N MET A 170 -4.09 -17.59 -3.22
CA MET A 170 -4.62 -16.36 -3.81
C MET A 170 -5.49 -16.64 -5.04
N GLU A 171 -6.37 -15.70 -5.37
CA GLU A 171 -7.19 -15.76 -6.58
C GLU A 171 -6.30 -15.61 -7.83
N ASP A 172 -6.81 -16.06 -9.00
CA ASP A 172 -6.04 -16.05 -10.25
C ASP A 172 -5.81 -14.65 -10.80
N ASP A 173 -6.62 -13.68 -10.38
CA ASP A 173 -6.52 -12.26 -10.76
C ASP A 173 -6.00 -11.36 -9.61
N ALA A 174 -5.56 -11.96 -8.51
CA ALA A 174 -4.99 -11.26 -7.37
C ALA A 174 -3.59 -10.73 -7.65
N SER A 175 -3.22 -9.67 -6.95
CA SER A 175 -1.88 -9.08 -6.97
C SER A 175 -1.09 -9.46 -5.73
N ILE A 176 0.25 -9.46 -5.84
CA ILE A 176 1.16 -9.68 -4.73
C ILE A 176 2.22 -8.59 -4.65
N TYR A 177 2.48 -8.11 -3.44
CA TYR A 177 3.52 -7.16 -3.09
C TYR A 177 4.44 -7.78 -2.03
N VAL A 178 5.76 -7.76 -2.30
CA VAL A 178 6.76 -8.38 -1.42
C VAL A 178 7.87 -7.39 -1.13
N PHE A 179 7.94 -6.89 0.10
CA PHE A 179 9.07 -6.08 0.54
C PHE A 179 10.32 -6.93 0.71
N HIS A 180 11.48 -6.36 0.44
CA HIS A 180 12.76 -7.06 0.59
C HIS A 180 13.94 -6.10 0.77
N ALA A 181 15.08 -6.61 1.24
CA ALA A 181 16.34 -5.89 1.14
C ALA A 181 16.91 -6.00 -0.28
N ASP A 182 17.48 -4.91 -0.80
CA ASP A 182 18.07 -4.90 -2.14
C ASP A 182 19.25 -5.88 -2.25
N THR A 183 20.03 -6.06 -1.18
CA THR A 183 21.14 -7.02 -1.10
C THR A 183 20.72 -8.44 -1.35
N GLU A 184 19.50 -8.82 -0.96
CA GLU A 184 18.92 -10.15 -1.15
C GLU A 184 18.00 -10.23 -2.40
N GLY A 185 17.98 -9.18 -3.19
CA GLY A 185 17.09 -9.06 -4.35
C GLY A 185 17.17 -10.21 -5.35
N LEU A 186 18.31 -10.90 -5.46
CA LEU A 186 18.46 -12.08 -6.31
C LEU A 186 17.63 -13.25 -5.79
N ASN A 187 17.74 -13.60 -4.52
CA ASN A 187 16.98 -14.68 -3.88
C ASN A 187 15.48 -14.42 -3.94
N PHE A 188 15.06 -13.19 -3.60
CA PHE A 188 13.65 -12.79 -3.67
C PHE A 188 13.09 -12.91 -5.08
N ARG A 189 13.75 -12.37 -6.09
CA ARG A 189 13.28 -12.42 -7.49
C ARG A 189 13.25 -13.84 -8.04
N LYS A 190 14.28 -14.65 -7.71
CA LYS A 190 14.35 -16.04 -8.12
C LYS A 190 13.22 -16.87 -7.49
N ALA A 191 13.06 -16.81 -6.17
CA ALA A 191 11.99 -17.51 -5.46
C ALA A 191 10.60 -17.09 -5.94
N PHE A 192 10.38 -15.78 -6.17
CA PHE A 192 9.15 -15.24 -6.71
C PHE A 192 8.79 -15.81 -8.09
N ALA A 193 9.76 -15.85 -9.01
CA ALA A 193 9.55 -16.37 -10.36
C ALA A 193 9.34 -17.90 -10.36
N ASP A 194 10.11 -18.62 -9.55
CA ASP A 194 10.07 -20.08 -9.46
C ASP A 194 8.79 -20.57 -8.76
N ALA A 195 8.23 -19.79 -7.83
CA ALA A 195 6.94 -20.07 -7.19
C ALA A 195 5.71 -19.84 -8.09
N GLY A 196 5.91 -19.41 -9.33
CA GLY A 196 4.82 -19.25 -10.30
C GLY A 196 4.30 -17.84 -10.47
N PHE A 197 4.96 -16.83 -9.89
CA PHE A 197 4.61 -15.45 -10.09
C PHE A 197 5.26 -14.82 -11.33
N LYS A 198 4.54 -13.92 -11.97
CA LYS A 198 5.06 -13.01 -12.97
C LYS A 198 5.48 -11.72 -12.29
N LEU A 199 6.76 -11.42 -12.27
CA LEU A 199 7.26 -10.13 -11.83
C LEU A 199 6.88 -9.06 -12.85
N SER A 200 6.11 -8.08 -12.44
CA SER A 200 5.67 -6.95 -13.27
C SER A 200 6.51 -5.70 -13.03
N GLY A 201 6.88 -5.43 -11.79
CA GLY A 201 7.68 -4.28 -11.43
C GLY A 201 8.32 -4.42 -10.07
N CYS A 202 9.13 -3.42 -9.74
CA CYS A 202 9.67 -3.24 -8.40
C CYS A 202 9.35 -1.81 -7.97
N CYS A 203 8.49 -1.67 -6.99
CA CYS A 203 8.20 -0.39 -6.37
C CYS A 203 9.26 -0.08 -5.33
N ILE A 204 9.50 1.19 -5.10
CA ILE A 204 10.54 1.68 -4.20
C ILE A 204 9.88 2.57 -3.15
N TRP A 205 9.83 2.10 -1.91
CA TRP A 205 9.48 2.99 -0.82
C TRP A 205 10.68 3.88 -0.49
N LYS A 206 10.57 5.16 -0.85
CA LYS A 206 11.55 6.20 -0.53
C LYS A 206 11.23 6.80 0.83
N LYS A 207 12.18 6.70 1.75
CA LYS A 207 12.08 7.23 3.12
C LYS A 207 12.47 8.70 3.16
N ASN A 208 11.91 9.46 4.10
CA ASN A 208 12.26 10.85 4.35
C ASN A 208 13.69 11.04 4.91
N ALA A 209 14.26 10.01 5.54
CA ALA A 209 15.60 10.04 6.11
C ALA A 209 16.39 8.80 5.73
N LEU A 210 17.70 8.98 5.57
CA LEU A 210 18.64 7.88 5.36
C LEU A 210 18.80 7.02 6.64
N VAL A 211 19.23 5.78 6.44
CA VAL A 211 19.68 4.88 7.52
C VAL A 211 21.20 4.87 7.48
N LEU A 212 21.81 5.40 8.53
CA LEU A 212 23.26 5.46 8.64
C LEU A 212 23.82 4.03 8.77
N GLY A 213 24.74 3.68 7.88
CA GLY A 213 25.42 2.40 7.85
C GLY A 213 26.88 2.53 7.48
N ARG A 214 27.60 1.40 7.35
CA ARG A 214 29.00 1.35 7.00
C ARG A 214 29.28 1.47 5.50
N SER A 215 28.22 1.37 4.67
CA SER A 215 28.34 1.51 3.21
C SER A 215 28.69 2.96 2.80
N PRO A 216 29.43 3.18 1.71
CA PRO A 216 29.63 4.53 1.14
C PRO A 216 28.32 5.21 0.79
N TYR A 217 27.31 4.47 0.29
CA TYR A 217 25.96 4.96 0.04
C TYR A 217 25.04 4.57 1.19
N GLN A 218 24.34 5.54 1.76
CA GLN A 218 23.41 5.31 2.85
C GLN A 218 22.04 4.92 2.30
N TRP A 219 21.44 3.90 2.88
CA TRP A 219 20.15 3.39 2.48
C TRP A 219 19.04 4.41 2.81
N GLN A 220 18.23 4.76 1.81
CA GLN A 220 17.09 5.65 1.96
C GLN A 220 15.81 5.05 1.35
N HIS A 221 15.84 3.79 0.97
CA HIS A 221 14.71 3.14 0.34
C HIS A 221 14.59 1.67 0.73
N GLU A 222 13.42 1.11 0.47
CA GLU A 222 13.18 -0.33 0.46
C GLU A 222 12.46 -0.72 -0.83
N PRO A 223 12.93 -1.73 -1.54
CA PRO A 223 12.25 -2.25 -2.71
C PRO A 223 11.08 -3.16 -2.32
N CYS A 224 10.06 -3.19 -3.19
CA CYS A 224 8.89 -4.03 -3.07
C CYS A 224 8.57 -4.65 -4.44
N LEU A 225 8.68 -5.96 -4.57
CA LEU A 225 8.31 -6.65 -5.80
C LEU A 225 6.79 -6.58 -5.98
N PHE A 226 6.37 -6.28 -7.19
CA PHE A 226 4.97 -6.29 -7.60
C PHE A 226 4.74 -7.27 -8.73
N GLY A 227 3.70 -8.09 -8.62
CA GLY A 227 3.33 -9.04 -9.64
C GLY A 227 2.02 -9.78 -9.35
N TRP A 228 1.80 -10.86 -10.09
CA TRP A 228 0.62 -11.72 -10.02
C TRP A 228 0.95 -13.13 -10.52
N LYS A 229 0.00 -14.05 -10.51
CA LYS A 229 0.20 -15.42 -11.02
C LYS A 229 0.62 -15.43 -12.49
N LYS A 230 1.57 -16.27 -12.83
CA LYS A 230 2.04 -16.45 -14.20
C LYS A 230 0.90 -16.99 -15.07
N GLY A 231 0.59 -16.29 -16.15
CA GLY A 231 -0.55 -16.62 -17.02
C GLY A 231 -1.89 -16.06 -16.55
N GLY A 232 -1.97 -15.52 -15.33
CA GLY A 232 -3.16 -14.83 -14.82
C GLY A 232 -3.29 -13.39 -15.31
N LYS A 233 -4.42 -12.79 -14.97
CA LYS A 233 -4.67 -11.35 -15.10
C LYS A 233 -4.59 -10.77 -13.70
N HIS A 234 -4.37 -9.46 -13.58
CA HIS A 234 -4.44 -8.76 -12.30
C HIS A 234 -5.61 -7.77 -12.32
N GLN A 235 -6.26 -7.62 -11.18
CA GLN A 235 -7.20 -6.53 -10.96
C GLN A 235 -6.40 -5.28 -10.60
N TRP A 236 -6.73 -4.16 -11.22
CA TRP A 236 -6.15 -2.87 -10.92
C TRP A 236 -7.26 -1.89 -10.55
N TYR A 237 -7.26 -1.43 -9.30
CA TYR A 237 -8.32 -0.59 -8.74
C TYR A 237 -7.96 0.90 -8.71
N SER A 238 -6.78 1.26 -9.22
CA SER A 238 -6.32 2.63 -9.33
C SER A 238 -6.19 3.06 -10.80
N ASP A 239 -5.75 4.27 -11.02
CA ASP A 239 -5.52 4.82 -12.36
C ASP A 239 -4.16 4.38 -12.95
N ARG A 240 -3.80 4.90 -14.14
CA ARG A 240 -2.53 4.63 -14.81
C ARG A 240 -1.42 5.64 -14.48
N LYS A 241 -1.65 6.51 -13.50
CA LYS A 241 -0.69 7.54 -13.07
C LYS A 241 0.17 7.08 -11.91
N GLN A 242 -0.14 5.94 -11.31
CA GLN A 242 0.64 5.39 -10.22
C GLN A 242 2.06 5.09 -10.67
N THR A 243 3.03 5.49 -9.85
CA THR A 243 4.46 5.32 -10.14
C THR A 243 5.08 4.26 -9.25
N THR A 244 6.26 3.81 -9.65
CA THR A 244 7.03 2.84 -8.84
C THR A 244 7.77 3.49 -7.67
N ILE A 245 7.64 4.79 -7.45
CA ILE A 245 8.25 5.50 -6.32
C ILE A 245 7.16 5.91 -5.34
N TRP A 246 7.26 5.41 -4.11
CA TRP A 246 6.36 5.69 -3.01
C TRP A 246 7.07 6.53 -1.97
N GLU A 247 6.68 7.78 -1.81
CA GLU A 247 7.29 8.72 -0.87
C GLU A 247 6.46 8.77 0.41
N TYR A 248 6.88 8.00 1.41
CA TYR A 248 6.25 7.96 2.73
C TYR A 248 7.30 8.09 3.80
N ASP A 249 7.01 8.91 4.80
CA ASP A 249 7.88 9.06 5.96
C ASP A 249 7.99 7.75 6.73
N ARG A 250 9.21 7.42 7.15
CA ARG A 250 9.36 6.31 8.09
C ARG A 250 8.71 6.68 9.42
N PRO A 251 8.12 5.71 10.16
CA PRO A 251 7.59 5.96 11.48
C PRO A 251 8.65 6.63 12.37
N LYS A 252 8.24 7.64 13.14
CA LYS A 252 9.12 8.23 14.15
C LYS A 252 9.51 7.09 15.08
N ALA A 253 10.81 6.87 15.26
CA ALA A 253 11.38 5.70 15.90
C ALA A 253 10.55 5.21 17.09
N SER A 254 9.81 4.15 16.89
CA SER A 254 9.47 3.23 17.96
C SER A 254 10.80 2.57 18.35
N LYS A 255 11.24 2.71 19.58
CA LYS A 255 12.43 2.02 20.09
C LYS A 255 12.29 0.51 19.98
N ASP A 256 11.10 0.02 19.66
CA ASP A 256 10.67 -1.35 19.84
C ASP A 256 10.49 -2.12 18.53
N HIS A 257 10.36 -1.45 17.40
CA HIS A 257 10.27 -2.08 16.09
C HIS A 257 10.84 -1.19 14.98
N PRO A 258 12.16 -1.15 14.81
CA PRO A 258 12.83 -0.26 13.85
C PRO A 258 12.54 -0.58 12.38
N THR A 259 11.99 -1.78 12.09
CA THR A 259 11.62 -2.23 10.74
C THR A 259 10.13 -2.03 10.41
N MET A 260 9.36 -1.37 11.29
CA MET A 260 7.92 -1.13 11.06
C MET A 260 7.68 -0.30 9.81
N LYS A 261 6.74 -0.75 8.97
CA LYS A 261 6.28 0.01 7.81
C LYS A 261 5.28 1.09 8.23
N PRO A 262 5.29 2.28 7.59
CA PRO A 262 4.31 3.32 7.90
C PRO A 262 2.89 2.86 7.54
N ILE A 263 1.94 3.11 8.41
CA ILE A 263 0.53 2.74 8.21
C ILE A 263 0.00 3.37 6.91
N ALA A 264 0.38 4.62 6.63
CA ALA A 264 -0.02 5.31 5.40
C ALA A 264 0.42 4.56 4.12
N LEU A 265 1.63 3.97 4.12
CA LEU A 265 2.10 3.14 3.01
C LEU A 265 1.31 1.83 2.89
N MET A 266 0.92 1.23 4.03
CA MET A 266 0.15 -0.02 4.01
C MET A 266 -1.31 0.19 3.62
N ALA A 267 -1.83 1.41 3.80
CA ALA A 267 -3.20 1.79 3.46
C ALA A 267 -3.34 2.31 2.02
N TYR A 268 -2.22 2.65 1.37
CA TYR A 268 -2.15 3.08 -0.03
C TYR A 268 -2.42 1.92 -0.97
#